data_63b3aaabc43335326e84423160f17cc2
#
_entry.id   63b3aaabc43335326e84423160f17cc2
#
_cell.length_a   1.000
_cell.length_b   1.000
_cell.length_c   1.000
_cell.angle_alpha   90.00
_cell.angle_beta   90.00
_cell.angle_gamma   90.00
#
_symmetry.space_group_name_H-M   'P 1'
#
loop_
_entity.id
_entity.type
_entity.pdbx_description
1 polymer ?
#
loop_
_entity_poly.entity_id
_entity_poly.type
_entity_poly.pdbx_seq_one_letter_code
_entity_poly.pdbx_strand_id
1 'polypeptide(L)'
;MEKAGYFAVHSQGLGHATRAVALARGLRERRDDLYFLFLAGVPALDLIAANGFDVLTAPPAPDWPSEDGVIGPVWRWYVDYARYLRVAGRYLRKEGDWGSYRFLLSDGEVASVREAIRRKVPTAMILNSVRQDFAKDFPSRILEDYGNFWFSRLARRVDLILVADPAPDWPNVRRIGPIVRPFSAPREKLRDDFVFQKKTILVTAGGTAIGEFLLRSAVRAFRALHLEDASMVVVSGPKLKAEPAPGVYTYGFLPNLQDYVLAADLVITTAGKGTVNEALAAGTPVITIPPKDHVEAERNAASLGYRYEDIGRLQELIQEKLSIGRLPPTPAGNEEAVRHLLDFLDSKVGTR
;
A
#
# COMPACT_ATOMS: atom_id res chain seq x y z
N MET A 1 -12.16 -11.41 -27.90
CA MET A 1 -10.79 -10.84 -28.06
C MET A 1 -10.37 -10.27 -26.71
N GLU A 2 -9.17 -10.59 -26.28
CA GLU A 2 -8.60 -10.13 -25.04
C GLU A 2 -8.48 -8.58 -25.04
N LYS A 3 -8.98 -7.94 -23.98
CA LYS A 3 -8.89 -6.49 -23.80
C LYS A 3 -7.66 -6.19 -22.93
N ALA A 4 -6.57 -5.84 -23.58
CA ALA A 4 -5.31 -5.51 -22.90
C ALA A 4 -5.32 -4.07 -22.37
N GLY A 5 -4.84 -3.89 -21.14
CA GLY A 5 -4.65 -2.61 -20.51
C GLY A 5 -3.37 -2.54 -19.66
N TYR A 6 -2.85 -1.35 -19.48
CA TYR A 6 -1.80 -1.11 -18.50
C TYR A 6 -2.36 -0.95 -17.11
N PHE A 7 -1.65 -1.50 -16.12
CA PHE A 7 -1.88 -1.21 -14.72
C PHE A 7 -0.60 -0.62 -14.12
N ALA A 8 -0.50 0.70 -14.07
CA ALA A 8 0.66 1.39 -13.55
C ALA A 8 0.59 1.55 -12.03
N VAL A 9 1.69 1.23 -11.36
CA VAL A 9 1.76 1.19 -9.90
C VAL A 9 2.92 2.03 -9.39
N HIS A 10 2.62 2.95 -8.47
CA HIS A 10 3.65 3.72 -7.80
C HIS A 10 4.53 2.81 -6.94
N SER A 11 5.84 2.87 -7.15
CA SER A 11 6.78 1.89 -6.60
C SER A 11 7.29 2.22 -5.19
N GLN A 12 6.86 3.33 -4.60
CA GLN A 12 7.25 3.67 -3.23
C GLN A 12 6.49 2.81 -2.22
N GLY A 13 7.20 1.90 -1.57
CA GLY A 13 6.62 0.91 -0.67
C GLY A 13 5.83 -0.18 -1.41
N LEU A 14 5.01 -0.93 -0.67
CA LEU A 14 4.24 -2.06 -1.20
C LEU A 14 2.72 -1.81 -1.22
N GLY A 15 2.23 -0.75 -0.56
CA GLY A 15 0.80 -0.50 -0.40
C GLY A 15 0.05 -0.31 -1.72
N HIS A 16 0.66 0.37 -2.69
CA HIS A 16 0.11 0.53 -4.04
C HIS A 16 0.04 -0.80 -4.79
N ALA A 17 1.10 -1.61 -4.71
CA ALA A 17 1.16 -2.91 -5.37
C ALA A 17 0.14 -3.90 -4.79
N THR A 18 0.00 -3.96 -3.46
CA THR A 18 -0.99 -4.84 -2.80
C THR A 18 -2.42 -4.50 -3.23
N ARG A 19 -2.74 -3.22 -3.30
CA ARG A 19 -4.06 -2.74 -3.73
C ARG A 19 -4.31 -3.01 -5.21
N ALA A 20 -3.34 -2.74 -6.07
CA ALA A 20 -3.45 -2.99 -7.50
C ALA A 20 -3.63 -4.48 -7.82
N VAL A 21 -2.90 -5.37 -7.15
CA VAL A 21 -3.05 -6.82 -7.27
C VAL A 21 -4.46 -7.28 -6.83
N ALA A 22 -4.96 -6.76 -5.72
CA ALA A 22 -6.31 -7.08 -5.24
C ALA A 22 -7.39 -6.70 -6.25
N LEU A 23 -7.29 -5.50 -6.84
CA LEU A 23 -8.22 -5.03 -7.86
C LEU A 23 -8.10 -5.82 -9.17
N ALA A 24 -6.89 -6.11 -9.64
CA ALA A 24 -6.68 -6.87 -10.87
C ALA A 24 -7.25 -8.29 -10.76
N ARG A 25 -7.11 -8.96 -9.61
CA ARG A 25 -7.74 -10.24 -9.33
C ARG A 25 -9.26 -10.15 -9.37
N GLY A 26 -9.85 -9.21 -8.62
CA GLY A 26 -11.29 -9.03 -8.58
C GLY A 26 -11.90 -8.65 -9.95
N LEU A 27 -11.16 -7.95 -10.81
CA LEU A 27 -11.56 -7.68 -12.19
C LEU A 27 -11.51 -8.95 -13.05
N ARG A 28 -10.42 -9.75 -12.97
CA ARG A 28 -10.27 -10.98 -13.74
C ARG A 28 -11.26 -12.09 -13.34
N GLU A 29 -11.67 -12.14 -12.08
CA GLU A 29 -12.71 -13.06 -11.60
C GLU A 29 -14.10 -12.78 -12.25
N ARG A 30 -14.33 -11.53 -12.66
CA ARG A 30 -15.61 -11.11 -13.30
C ARG A 30 -15.51 -10.97 -14.81
N ARG A 31 -14.30 -10.82 -15.33
CA ARG A 31 -14.02 -10.60 -16.75
C ARG A 31 -12.73 -11.33 -17.12
N ASP A 32 -12.85 -12.54 -17.66
CA ASP A 32 -11.74 -13.39 -18.11
C ASP A 32 -11.06 -12.88 -19.40
N ASP A 33 -11.73 -11.96 -20.12
CA ASP A 33 -11.21 -11.29 -21.31
C ASP A 33 -10.25 -10.12 -20.98
N LEU A 34 -9.98 -9.81 -19.70
CA LEU A 34 -9.08 -8.74 -19.29
C LEU A 34 -7.64 -9.23 -19.10
N TYR A 35 -6.72 -8.57 -19.80
CA TYR A 35 -5.29 -8.74 -19.59
C TYR A 35 -4.66 -7.45 -19.07
N PHE A 36 -3.84 -7.58 -18.03
CA PHE A 36 -3.09 -6.46 -17.44
C PHE A 36 -1.59 -6.68 -17.60
N LEU A 37 -0.92 -5.75 -18.30
CA LEU A 37 0.52 -5.58 -18.17
C LEU A 37 0.79 -4.51 -17.12
N PHE A 38 1.39 -4.91 -16.01
CA PHE A 38 1.74 -3.97 -14.96
C PHE A 38 2.98 -3.14 -15.36
N LEU A 39 2.98 -1.87 -14.93
CA LEU A 39 4.12 -0.96 -15.04
C LEU A 39 4.56 -0.62 -13.62
N ALA A 40 5.69 -1.15 -13.17
CA ALA A 40 6.16 -0.93 -11.80
C ALA A 40 7.69 -0.96 -11.70
N GLY A 41 8.24 -0.21 -10.75
CA GLY A 41 9.61 -0.36 -10.28
C GLY A 41 9.69 -1.22 -9.02
N VAL A 42 10.90 -1.59 -8.59
CA VAL A 42 11.11 -2.25 -7.29
C VAL A 42 10.76 -1.31 -6.13
N PRO A 43 10.22 -1.81 -4.99
CA PRO A 43 9.91 -3.20 -4.68
C PRO A 43 8.51 -3.67 -5.15
N ALA A 44 7.70 -2.80 -5.74
CA ALA A 44 6.35 -3.13 -6.19
C ALA A 44 6.35 -4.23 -7.27
N LEU A 45 7.33 -4.18 -8.21
CA LEU A 45 7.52 -5.19 -9.25
C LEU A 45 7.60 -6.60 -8.68
N ASP A 46 8.41 -6.83 -7.65
CA ASP A 46 8.64 -8.15 -7.08
C ASP A 46 7.34 -8.74 -6.49
N LEU A 47 6.54 -7.92 -5.82
CA LEU A 47 5.25 -8.33 -5.27
C LEU A 47 4.26 -8.69 -6.39
N ILE A 48 4.17 -7.88 -7.44
CA ILE A 48 3.24 -8.08 -8.55
C ILE A 48 3.59 -9.37 -9.29
N ALA A 49 4.88 -9.57 -9.62
CA ALA A 49 5.38 -10.79 -10.27
C ALA A 49 5.13 -12.05 -9.42
N ALA A 50 5.39 -11.98 -8.11
CA ALA A 50 5.12 -13.07 -7.17
C ALA A 50 3.62 -13.42 -7.06
N ASN A 51 2.73 -12.52 -7.49
CA ASN A 51 1.28 -12.77 -7.57
C ASN A 51 0.80 -13.23 -8.96
N GLY A 52 1.74 -13.56 -9.88
CA GLY A 52 1.44 -14.17 -11.18
C GLY A 52 0.96 -13.19 -12.25
N PHE A 53 1.33 -11.90 -12.15
CA PHE A 53 1.06 -10.91 -13.18
C PHE A 53 2.32 -10.56 -13.98
N ASP A 54 2.15 -10.28 -15.26
CA ASP A 54 3.21 -9.78 -16.11
C ASP A 54 3.56 -8.34 -15.76
N VAL A 55 4.86 -8.03 -15.67
CA VAL A 55 5.35 -6.71 -15.28
C VAL A 55 6.38 -6.20 -16.26
N LEU A 56 6.14 -5.00 -16.79
CA LEU A 56 7.16 -4.20 -17.46
C LEU A 56 7.87 -3.33 -16.41
N THR A 57 9.18 -3.51 -16.31
CA THR A 57 10.00 -2.76 -15.34
C THR A 57 10.00 -1.27 -15.69
N ALA A 58 9.52 -0.45 -14.77
CA ALA A 58 9.54 1.01 -14.89
C ALA A 58 10.61 1.62 -13.95
N PRO A 59 11.07 2.86 -14.19
CA PRO A 59 11.94 3.56 -13.26
C PRO A 59 11.29 3.62 -11.87
N PRO A 60 12.03 3.32 -10.78
CA PRO A 60 11.50 3.38 -9.43
C PRO A 60 11.25 4.83 -9.01
N ALA A 61 10.17 5.07 -8.28
CA ALA A 61 9.91 6.34 -7.63
C ALA A 61 10.90 6.58 -6.48
N PRO A 62 11.23 7.85 -6.15
CA PRO A 62 12.13 8.16 -5.06
C PRO A 62 11.51 7.78 -3.71
N ASP A 63 12.34 7.23 -2.81
CA ASP A 63 11.99 7.00 -1.41
C ASP A 63 11.94 8.32 -0.63
N TRP A 64 11.22 8.30 0.51
CA TRP A 64 11.29 9.41 1.47
C TRP A 64 12.70 9.54 2.05
N PRO A 65 13.24 10.76 2.15
CA PRO A 65 14.48 10.98 2.90
C PRO A 65 14.23 10.67 4.37
N SER A 66 14.88 9.64 4.91
CA SER A 66 14.64 9.19 6.28
C SER A 66 15.92 8.66 6.92
N GLU A 67 16.07 8.89 8.23
CA GLU A 67 17.14 8.38 9.06
C GLU A 67 16.55 7.98 10.43
N ASP A 68 16.83 6.76 10.90
CA ASP A 68 16.35 6.20 12.17
C ASP A 68 14.85 6.38 12.45
N GLY A 69 14.02 6.23 11.42
CA GLY A 69 12.56 6.36 11.53
C GLY A 69 12.04 7.80 11.56
N VAL A 70 12.90 8.79 11.29
CA VAL A 70 12.52 10.21 11.18
C VAL A 70 12.57 10.64 9.71
N ILE A 71 11.52 11.29 9.24
CA ILE A 71 11.49 11.85 7.88
C ILE A 71 12.27 13.16 7.84
N GLY A 72 13.19 13.24 6.89
CA GLY A 72 13.94 14.45 6.59
C GLY A 72 13.13 15.50 5.81
N PRO A 73 13.78 16.59 5.36
CA PRO A 73 13.11 17.69 4.65
C PRO A 73 12.40 17.22 3.38
N VAL A 74 11.08 17.35 3.34
CA VAL A 74 10.21 16.84 2.27
C VAL A 74 10.44 17.55 0.93
N TRP A 75 10.96 18.80 0.94
CA TRP A 75 11.26 19.54 -0.30
C TRP A 75 12.26 18.81 -1.21
N ARG A 76 13.21 18.04 -0.63
CA ARG A 76 14.17 17.22 -1.40
C ARG A 76 13.44 16.14 -2.18
N TRP A 77 12.48 15.49 -1.55
CA TRP A 77 11.65 14.50 -2.21
C TRP A 77 10.86 15.09 -3.38
N TYR A 78 10.30 16.30 -3.25
CA TYR A 78 9.59 16.97 -4.36
C TYR A 78 10.50 17.23 -5.56
N VAL A 79 11.76 17.62 -5.32
CA VAL A 79 12.75 17.81 -6.40
C VAL A 79 13.06 16.48 -7.09
N ASP A 80 13.30 15.42 -6.33
CA ASP A 80 13.61 14.10 -6.87
C ASP A 80 12.39 13.48 -7.57
N TYR A 81 11.19 13.72 -7.05
CA TYR A 81 9.95 13.30 -7.69
C TYR A 81 9.72 14.04 -9.03
N ALA A 82 10.04 15.31 -9.13
CA ALA A 82 9.99 16.04 -10.40
C ALA A 82 11.00 15.51 -11.43
N ARG A 83 12.18 15.08 -11.00
CA ARG A 83 13.16 14.38 -11.85
C ARG A 83 12.63 13.01 -12.30
N TYR A 84 12.10 12.24 -11.35
CA TYR A 84 11.45 10.96 -11.64
C TYR A 84 10.37 11.10 -12.71
N LEU A 85 9.43 12.04 -12.59
CA LEU A 85 8.36 12.27 -13.57
C LEU A 85 8.90 12.54 -14.99
N ARG A 86 10.09 13.20 -15.11
CA ARG A 86 10.74 13.41 -16.41
C ARG A 86 11.36 12.13 -16.97
N VAL A 87 12.01 11.34 -16.11
CA VAL A 87 12.68 10.08 -16.50
C VAL A 87 11.62 9.04 -16.88
N ALA A 88 10.63 8.80 -16.00
CA ALA A 88 9.54 7.87 -16.24
C ALA A 88 8.72 8.27 -17.49
N GLY A 89 8.43 9.55 -17.66
CA GLY A 89 7.72 10.02 -18.86
C GLY A 89 8.51 9.82 -20.16
N ARG A 90 9.85 9.93 -20.13
CA ARG A 90 10.68 9.59 -21.31
C ARG A 90 10.68 8.09 -21.58
N TYR A 91 10.85 7.29 -20.53
CA TYR A 91 10.80 5.84 -20.60
C TYR A 91 9.48 5.36 -21.22
N LEU A 92 8.35 5.79 -20.68
CA LEU A 92 7.03 5.40 -21.15
C LEU A 92 6.74 5.82 -22.61
N ARG A 93 7.32 6.92 -23.09
CA ARG A 93 7.21 7.30 -24.51
C ARG A 93 8.00 6.40 -25.44
N LYS A 94 9.13 5.88 -24.98
CA LYS A 94 10.05 5.06 -25.79
C LYS A 94 9.67 3.58 -25.74
N GLU A 95 9.40 3.05 -24.53
CA GLU A 95 9.23 1.61 -24.29
C GLU A 95 7.75 1.19 -24.21
N GLY A 96 6.83 2.14 -23.99
CA GLY A 96 5.40 1.82 -23.89
C GLY A 96 4.75 1.59 -25.25
N ASP A 97 4.18 0.40 -25.44
CA ASP A 97 3.33 0.11 -26.60
C ASP A 97 1.89 0.58 -26.36
N TRP A 98 1.68 1.87 -26.51
CA TRP A 98 0.37 2.51 -26.29
C TRP A 98 -0.64 2.22 -27.43
N GLY A 99 -0.22 1.58 -28.51
CA GLY A 99 -1.12 1.19 -29.61
C GLY A 99 -1.89 -0.08 -29.32
N SER A 100 -1.27 -1.01 -28.61
CA SER A 100 -1.86 -2.33 -28.26
C SER A 100 -2.70 -2.30 -27.01
N TYR A 101 -2.50 -1.31 -26.11
CA TYR A 101 -3.24 -1.23 -24.84
C TYR A 101 -4.34 -0.19 -24.91
N ARG A 102 -5.57 -0.62 -24.57
CA ARG A 102 -6.80 0.14 -24.77
C ARG A 102 -7.20 1.03 -23.58
N PHE A 103 -6.62 0.80 -22.41
CA PHE A 103 -6.90 1.56 -21.19
C PHE A 103 -5.70 1.58 -20.24
N LEU A 104 -5.72 2.53 -19.32
CA LEU A 104 -4.79 2.61 -18.20
C LEU A 104 -5.56 2.59 -16.87
N LEU A 105 -5.20 1.66 -15.99
CA LEU A 105 -5.46 1.78 -14.56
C LEU A 105 -4.18 2.27 -13.89
N SER A 106 -4.27 3.19 -12.95
CA SER A 106 -3.09 3.71 -12.25
C SER A 106 -3.34 3.75 -10.75
N ASP A 107 -2.48 3.10 -9.98
CA ASP A 107 -2.45 3.25 -8.53
C ASP A 107 -1.32 4.20 -8.13
N GLY A 108 -1.66 5.50 -8.03
CA GLY A 108 -0.76 6.56 -7.62
C GLY A 108 0.36 6.92 -8.62
N GLU A 109 0.48 6.24 -9.76
CA GLU A 109 1.56 6.49 -10.73
C GLU A 109 1.16 7.59 -11.73
N VAL A 110 1.77 8.78 -11.58
CA VAL A 110 1.38 10.01 -12.29
C VAL A 110 1.98 10.13 -13.70
N ALA A 111 3.18 9.56 -13.94
CA ALA A 111 3.84 9.72 -15.24
C ALA A 111 3.08 8.98 -16.35
N SER A 112 2.57 7.77 -16.06
CA SER A 112 1.74 7.00 -16.99
C SER A 112 0.40 7.67 -17.26
N VAL A 113 -0.23 8.26 -16.24
CA VAL A 113 -1.48 9.02 -16.40
C VAL A 113 -1.28 10.22 -17.33
N ARG A 114 -0.18 10.97 -17.18
CA ARG A 114 0.14 12.09 -18.08
C ARG A 114 0.32 11.62 -19.53
N GLU A 115 0.96 10.48 -19.72
CA GLU A 115 1.18 9.92 -21.05
C GLU A 115 -0.12 9.40 -21.67
N ALA A 116 -0.94 8.68 -20.91
CA ALA A 116 -2.26 8.18 -21.34
C ALA A 116 -3.19 9.31 -21.76
N ILE A 117 -3.31 10.36 -20.94
CA ILE A 117 -4.13 11.54 -21.27
C ILE A 117 -3.64 12.22 -22.56
N ARG A 118 -2.31 12.33 -22.76
CA ARG A 118 -1.74 12.90 -23.99
C ARG A 118 -2.13 12.09 -25.22
N ARG A 119 -2.24 10.77 -25.08
CA ARG A 119 -2.60 9.83 -26.15
C ARG A 119 -4.12 9.55 -26.23
N LYS A 120 -4.90 10.18 -25.38
CA LYS A 120 -6.36 9.98 -25.28
C LYS A 120 -6.75 8.53 -24.96
N VAL A 121 -5.89 7.83 -24.21
CA VAL A 121 -6.19 6.48 -23.70
C VAL A 121 -7.13 6.62 -22.49
N PRO A 122 -8.27 5.89 -22.45
CA PRO A 122 -9.16 5.86 -21.29
C PRO A 122 -8.39 5.54 -20.00
N THR A 123 -8.58 6.34 -18.94
CA THR A 123 -7.74 6.29 -17.75
C THR A 123 -8.57 6.31 -16.47
N ALA A 124 -8.32 5.34 -15.59
CA ALA A 124 -8.81 5.37 -14.21
C ALA A 124 -7.64 5.42 -13.22
N MET A 125 -7.82 6.18 -12.12
CA MET A 125 -6.84 6.28 -11.03
C MET A 125 -7.42 5.76 -9.72
N ILE A 126 -6.56 5.13 -8.92
CA ILE A 126 -6.82 4.75 -7.54
C ILE A 126 -5.88 5.59 -6.65
N LEU A 127 -6.42 6.26 -5.65
CA LEU A 127 -5.68 7.20 -4.81
C LEU A 127 -6.03 7.01 -3.33
N ASN A 128 -5.09 7.31 -2.45
CA ASN A 128 -5.39 7.48 -1.03
C ASN A 128 -6.10 8.82 -0.79
N SER A 129 -5.60 9.89 -1.43
CA SER A 129 -6.15 11.23 -1.37
C SER A 129 -5.87 11.97 -2.68
N VAL A 130 -6.74 12.89 -3.06
CA VAL A 130 -6.52 13.76 -4.23
C VAL A 130 -5.58 14.92 -3.91
N ARG A 131 -5.47 15.30 -2.65
CA ARG A 131 -4.55 16.34 -2.18
C ARG A 131 -3.48 15.74 -1.29
N GLN A 132 -2.23 16.10 -1.52
CA GLN A 132 -1.13 15.80 -0.61
C GLN A 132 -1.06 16.85 0.49
N ASP A 133 -0.67 16.43 1.69
CA ASP A 133 -0.55 17.27 2.88
C ASP A 133 0.54 16.66 3.77
N PHE A 134 1.79 16.74 3.30
CA PHE A 134 2.96 16.13 3.93
C PHE A 134 3.92 17.17 4.50
N ALA A 135 3.81 18.44 4.01
CA ALA A 135 4.77 19.48 4.30
C ALA A 135 4.55 20.09 5.69
N LYS A 136 5.59 20.06 6.53
CA LYS A 136 5.61 20.74 7.84
C LYS A 136 6.36 22.09 7.80
N ASP A 137 7.34 22.23 6.90
CA ASP A 137 8.15 23.42 6.73
C ASP A 137 7.72 24.29 5.55
N PHE A 138 8.12 25.57 5.57
CA PHE A 138 7.71 26.55 4.58
C PHE A 138 8.18 26.23 3.15
N PRO A 139 9.43 25.86 2.86
CA PRO A 139 9.87 25.49 1.51
C PRO A 139 9.10 24.29 0.96
N SER A 140 8.85 23.27 1.79
CA SER A 140 8.09 22.09 1.40
C SER A 140 6.65 22.43 1.06
N ARG A 141 6.00 23.36 1.80
CA ARG A 141 4.61 23.78 1.53
C ARG A 141 4.45 24.45 0.18
N ILE A 142 5.40 25.29 -0.22
CA ILE A 142 5.35 25.95 -1.54
C ILE A 142 5.38 24.89 -2.66
N LEU A 143 6.29 23.91 -2.55
CA LEU A 143 6.42 22.86 -3.55
C LEU A 143 5.20 21.92 -3.55
N GLU A 144 4.65 21.65 -2.38
CA GLU A 144 3.44 20.86 -2.22
C GLU A 144 2.22 21.53 -2.83
N ASP A 145 1.97 22.80 -2.55
CA ASP A 145 0.85 23.56 -3.13
C ASP A 145 0.99 23.67 -4.65
N TYR A 146 2.20 23.86 -5.17
CA TYR A 146 2.47 23.84 -6.60
C TYR A 146 2.18 22.44 -7.19
N GLY A 147 2.65 21.36 -6.53
CA GLY A 147 2.37 19.99 -6.92
C GLY A 147 0.86 19.68 -6.91
N ASN A 148 0.16 20.04 -5.84
CA ASN A 148 -1.30 19.89 -5.69
C ASN A 148 -2.08 20.63 -6.77
N PHE A 149 -1.65 21.84 -7.13
CA PHE A 149 -2.27 22.61 -8.21
C PHE A 149 -2.17 21.86 -9.56
N TRP A 150 -0.98 21.40 -9.93
CA TRP A 150 -0.80 20.67 -11.18
C TRP A 150 -1.45 19.30 -11.18
N PHE A 151 -1.39 18.60 -10.06
CA PHE A 151 -2.05 17.30 -9.91
C PHE A 151 -3.58 17.43 -10.02
N SER A 152 -4.18 18.44 -9.40
CA SER A 152 -5.63 18.71 -9.50
C SER A 152 -6.07 18.96 -10.96
N ARG A 153 -5.26 19.71 -11.74
CA ARG A 153 -5.55 19.91 -13.17
C ARG A 153 -5.45 18.62 -13.98
N LEU A 154 -4.50 17.76 -13.66
CA LEU A 154 -4.36 16.44 -14.27
C LEU A 154 -5.53 15.54 -13.89
N ALA A 155 -5.84 15.45 -12.61
CA ALA A 155 -6.89 14.59 -12.04
C ALA A 155 -8.27 14.89 -12.62
N ARG A 156 -8.59 16.16 -12.89
CA ARG A 156 -9.86 16.56 -13.56
C ARG A 156 -9.98 16.07 -15.01
N ARG A 157 -8.89 15.60 -15.62
CA ARG A 157 -8.85 15.05 -16.99
C ARG A 157 -8.88 13.54 -17.05
N VAL A 158 -8.80 12.88 -15.90
CA VAL A 158 -8.94 11.42 -15.75
C VAL A 158 -10.42 11.06 -15.85
N ASP A 159 -10.76 9.95 -16.48
CA ASP A 159 -12.15 9.53 -16.66
C ASP A 159 -12.81 9.04 -15.37
N LEU A 160 -12.05 8.36 -14.51
CA LEU A 160 -12.52 7.86 -13.20
C LEU A 160 -11.41 7.95 -12.15
N ILE A 161 -11.75 8.43 -10.95
CA ILE A 161 -10.87 8.40 -9.79
C ILE A 161 -11.57 7.70 -8.64
N LEU A 162 -10.95 6.64 -8.12
CA LEU A 162 -11.37 5.96 -6.91
C LEU A 162 -10.55 6.45 -5.73
N VAL A 163 -11.20 6.88 -4.65
CA VAL A 163 -10.53 7.44 -3.45
C VAL A 163 -11.09 6.80 -2.20
N ALA A 164 -10.18 6.30 -1.35
CA ALA A 164 -10.55 5.71 -0.05
C ALA A 164 -10.75 6.76 1.05
N ASP A 165 -10.08 7.91 0.96
CA ASP A 165 -10.20 9.03 1.92
C ASP A 165 -11.25 10.07 1.48
N PRO A 166 -11.58 11.04 2.35
CA PRO A 166 -12.43 12.15 1.94
C PRO A 166 -11.93 12.81 0.66
N ALA A 167 -12.80 12.92 -0.33
CA ALA A 167 -12.49 13.37 -1.67
C ALA A 167 -13.29 14.60 -2.04
N PRO A 168 -12.82 15.45 -2.99
CA PRO A 168 -13.60 16.54 -3.52
C PRO A 168 -14.83 16.03 -4.27
N ASP A 169 -15.89 16.81 -4.26
CA ASP A 169 -17.10 16.53 -5.04
C ASP A 169 -16.86 16.86 -6.53
N TRP A 170 -16.12 16.01 -7.21
CA TRP A 170 -15.88 16.09 -8.65
C TRP A 170 -16.65 15.01 -9.40
N PRO A 171 -17.17 15.29 -10.61
CA PRO A 171 -17.98 14.34 -11.36
C PRO A 171 -17.31 12.98 -11.64
N ASN A 172 -15.99 13.00 -11.78
CA ASN A 172 -15.16 11.82 -12.07
C ASN A 172 -14.60 11.12 -10.82
N VAL A 173 -14.97 11.54 -9.61
CA VAL A 173 -14.50 10.95 -8.36
C VAL A 173 -15.59 10.04 -7.76
N ARG A 174 -15.18 8.88 -7.29
CA ARG A 174 -16.01 7.96 -6.50
C ARG A 174 -15.29 7.63 -5.20
N ARG A 175 -15.98 7.78 -4.09
CA ARG A 175 -15.49 7.30 -2.78
C ARG A 175 -15.71 5.81 -2.68
N ILE A 176 -14.72 5.13 -2.16
CA ILE A 176 -14.74 3.69 -1.92
C ILE A 176 -14.22 3.37 -0.52
N GLY A 177 -14.58 2.22 0.01
CA GLY A 177 -13.97 1.69 1.22
C GLY A 177 -12.49 1.28 1.01
N PRO A 178 -11.82 0.84 2.09
CA PRO A 178 -10.45 0.35 2.00
C PRO A 178 -10.35 -0.88 1.10
N ILE A 179 -9.35 -0.90 0.22
CA ILE A 179 -9.06 -2.06 -0.62
C ILE A 179 -8.04 -2.93 0.09
N VAL A 180 -8.36 -4.20 0.26
CA VAL A 180 -7.52 -5.20 0.93
C VAL A 180 -7.31 -6.41 0.02
N ARG A 181 -6.20 -7.12 0.20
CA ARG A 181 -5.99 -8.39 -0.51
C ARG A 181 -6.95 -9.45 0.03
N PRO A 182 -7.52 -10.30 -0.85
CA PRO A 182 -8.33 -11.43 -0.38
C PRO A 182 -7.47 -12.39 0.44
N PHE A 183 -8.05 -12.92 1.51
CA PHE A 183 -7.42 -13.98 2.30
C PHE A 183 -7.54 -15.31 1.55
N SER A 184 -6.46 -16.10 1.53
CA SER A 184 -6.41 -17.33 0.73
C SER A 184 -7.19 -18.50 1.34
N ALA A 185 -7.41 -18.46 2.68
CA ALA A 185 -8.15 -19.48 3.41
C ALA A 185 -8.72 -18.90 4.72
N PRO A 186 -9.65 -19.62 5.39
CA PRO A 186 -10.07 -19.27 6.74
C PRO A 186 -8.90 -19.27 7.73
N ARG A 187 -9.03 -18.47 8.79
CA ARG A 187 -7.99 -18.26 9.80
C ARG A 187 -7.44 -19.55 10.40
N GLU A 188 -8.32 -20.46 10.77
CA GLU A 188 -7.97 -21.73 11.40
C GLU A 188 -7.03 -22.53 10.51
N LYS A 189 -7.38 -22.66 9.22
CA LYS A 189 -6.53 -23.34 8.23
C LYS A 189 -5.19 -22.65 8.07
N LEU A 190 -5.16 -21.32 8.01
CA LEU A 190 -3.89 -20.57 7.89
C LEU A 190 -3.00 -20.75 9.13
N ARG A 191 -3.60 -20.82 10.32
CA ARG A 191 -2.84 -21.10 11.55
C ARG A 191 -2.21 -22.49 11.53
N ASP A 192 -2.94 -23.48 11.02
CA ASP A 192 -2.42 -24.85 10.85
C ASP A 192 -1.30 -24.87 9.80
N ASP A 193 -1.52 -24.24 8.64
CA ASP A 193 -0.54 -24.17 7.55
C ASP A 193 0.77 -23.45 7.99
N PHE A 194 0.67 -22.41 8.83
CA PHE A 194 1.82 -21.65 9.37
C PHE A 194 2.36 -22.20 10.69
N VAL A 195 1.76 -23.26 11.23
CA VAL A 195 2.14 -23.89 12.52
C VAL A 195 2.05 -22.89 13.69
N PHE A 196 1.01 -22.03 13.70
CA PHE A 196 0.77 -21.07 14.76
C PHE A 196 0.03 -21.71 15.95
N GLN A 197 0.76 -22.49 16.74
CA GLN A 197 0.20 -23.19 17.91
C GLN A 197 -0.02 -22.30 19.13
N LYS A 198 0.73 -21.19 19.24
CA LYS A 198 0.65 -20.22 20.34
C LYS A 198 -0.01 -18.92 19.89
N LYS A 199 -0.30 -18.02 20.82
CA LYS A 199 -0.63 -16.64 20.45
C LYS A 199 0.49 -16.05 19.59
N THR A 200 0.15 -15.51 18.44
CA THR A 200 1.15 -15.06 17.47
C THR A 200 1.05 -13.55 17.26
N ILE A 201 2.17 -12.85 17.50
CA ILE A 201 2.33 -11.43 17.28
C ILE A 201 3.05 -11.25 15.93
N LEU A 202 2.38 -10.64 14.97
CA LEU A 202 3.00 -10.28 13.69
C LEU A 202 3.55 -8.86 13.75
N VAL A 203 4.83 -8.68 13.45
CA VAL A 203 5.46 -7.36 13.34
C VAL A 203 5.90 -7.12 11.92
N THR A 204 5.52 -5.98 11.33
CA THR A 204 5.93 -5.65 9.96
C THR A 204 6.31 -4.19 9.80
N ALA A 205 7.45 -3.96 9.10
CA ALA A 205 7.97 -2.64 8.76
C ALA A 205 7.43 -2.07 7.44
N GLY A 206 6.66 -2.87 6.69
CA GLY A 206 6.21 -2.51 5.35
C GLY A 206 7.32 -2.65 4.28
N GLY A 207 7.20 -1.91 3.17
CA GLY A 207 8.09 -2.03 2.00
C GLY A 207 9.30 -1.09 1.99
N THR A 208 9.53 -0.29 3.05
CA THR A 208 10.60 0.72 3.13
C THR A 208 11.55 0.45 4.28
N ALA A 209 12.74 1.07 4.26
CA ALA A 209 13.72 0.94 5.35
C ALA A 209 13.34 1.73 6.62
N ILE A 210 12.35 2.61 6.54
CA ILE A 210 11.95 3.52 7.64
C ILE A 210 11.53 2.75 8.90
N GLY A 211 11.00 1.54 8.77
CA GLY A 211 10.41 0.78 9.87
C GLY A 211 11.39 0.00 10.75
N GLU A 212 12.71 0.10 10.54
CA GLU A 212 13.71 -0.64 11.32
C GLU A 212 13.61 -0.37 12.83
N PHE A 213 13.38 0.89 13.22
CA PHE A 213 13.20 1.29 14.62
C PHE A 213 12.09 0.48 15.32
N LEU A 214 10.98 0.21 14.60
CA LEU A 214 9.85 -0.54 15.13
C LEU A 214 10.20 -2.02 15.31
N LEU A 215 10.85 -2.65 14.33
CA LEU A 215 11.25 -4.06 14.42
C LEU A 215 12.12 -4.30 15.64
N ARG A 216 13.15 -3.47 15.84
CA ARG A 216 14.05 -3.56 17.00
C ARG A 216 13.31 -3.35 18.33
N SER A 217 12.43 -2.36 18.38
CA SER A 217 11.68 -2.05 19.61
C SER A 217 10.66 -3.11 19.96
N ALA A 218 9.95 -3.67 18.96
CA ALA A 218 8.97 -4.74 19.17
C ALA A 218 9.63 -6.04 19.66
N VAL A 219 10.75 -6.45 19.06
CA VAL A 219 11.51 -7.63 19.52
C VAL A 219 12.02 -7.42 20.96
N ARG A 220 12.53 -6.23 21.29
CA ARG A 220 12.97 -5.90 22.65
C ARG A 220 11.81 -5.99 23.65
N ALA A 221 10.66 -5.40 23.30
CA ALA A 221 9.47 -5.41 24.14
C ALA A 221 8.97 -6.83 24.36
N PHE A 222 8.89 -7.65 23.32
CA PHE A 222 8.46 -9.05 23.40
C PHE A 222 9.36 -9.88 24.31
N ARG A 223 10.68 -9.75 24.16
CA ARG A 223 11.65 -10.47 25.01
C ARG A 223 11.53 -10.08 26.50
N ALA A 224 11.30 -8.80 26.78
CA ALA A 224 11.15 -8.32 28.16
C ALA A 224 9.84 -8.79 28.83
N LEU A 225 8.84 -9.19 28.04
CA LEU A 225 7.56 -9.70 28.55
C LEU A 225 7.61 -11.17 29.00
N HIS A 226 8.62 -11.94 28.60
CA HIS A 226 8.77 -13.37 28.92
C HIS A 226 7.49 -14.20 28.73
N LEU A 227 6.76 -13.97 27.62
CA LEU A 227 5.50 -14.66 27.33
C LEU A 227 5.75 -16.11 26.88
N GLU A 228 5.44 -17.08 27.74
CA GLU A 228 5.64 -18.52 27.43
C GLU A 228 4.64 -19.02 26.37
N ASP A 229 3.42 -18.48 26.35
CA ASP A 229 2.33 -18.88 25.45
C ASP A 229 2.22 -18.01 24.19
N ALA A 230 3.26 -17.25 23.87
CA ALA A 230 3.28 -16.42 22.69
C ALA A 230 4.53 -16.64 21.83
N SER A 231 4.40 -16.34 20.54
CA SER A 231 5.50 -16.27 19.59
C SER A 231 5.40 -14.97 18.80
N MET A 232 6.53 -14.52 18.25
CA MET A 232 6.58 -13.34 17.41
C MET A 232 7.06 -13.71 16.01
N VAL A 233 6.34 -13.25 15.00
CA VAL A 233 6.73 -13.33 13.59
C VAL A 233 7.11 -11.92 13.14
N VAL A 234 8.35 -11.76 12.68
CA VAL A 234 8.88 -10.48 12.18
C VAL A 234 9.04 -10.53 10.69
N VAL A 235 8.34 -9.67 9.97
CA VAL A 235 8.45 -9.53 8.52
C VAL A 235 9.12 -8.19 8.21
N SER A 236 10.42 -8.26 7.90
CA SER A 236 11.24 -7.07 7.71
C SER A 236 11.00 -6.33 6.39
N GLY A 237 10.36 -7.01 5.42
CA GLY A 237 10.21 -6.47 4.07
C GLY A 237 11.48 -6.61 3.22
N PRO A 238 11.48 -6.08 1.99
CA PRO A 238 12.57 -6.33 1.02
C PRO A 238 13.86 -5.55 1.32
N LYS A 239 13.80 -4.51 2.15
CA LYS A 239 14.93 -3.58 2.39
C LYS A 239 15.64 -3.75 3.73
N LEU A 240 15.06 -4.52 4.66
CA LEU A 240 15.59 -4.70 6.01
C LEU A 240 15.88 -6.17 6.30
N LYS A 241 16.71 -6.39 7.31
CA LYS A 241 16.94 -7.73 7.90
C LYS A 241 16.58 -7.67 9.38
N ALA A 242 15.91 -8.70 9.86
CA ALA A 242 15.64 -8.88 11.27
C ALA A 242 16.48 -10.05 11.79
N GLU A 243 17.06 -9.89 12.98
CA GLU A 243 17.84 -10.96 13.61
C GLU A 243 16.91 -11.93 14.33
N PRO A 244 17.14 -13.26 14.22
CA PRO A 244 16.39 -14.24 14.97
C PRO A 244 16.69 -14.15 16.46
N ALA A 245 15.70 -14.46 17.28
CA ALA A 245 15.83 -14.52 18.74
C ALA A 245 14.92 -15.65 19.28
N PRO A 246 15.11 -16.14 20.52
CA PRO A 246 14.22 -17.13 21.10
C PRO A 246 12.75 -16.71 21.05
N GLY A 247 11.88 -17.55 20.49
CA GLY A 247 10.45 -17.27 20.28
C GLY A 247 10.15 -16.27 19.17
N VAL A 248 11.16 -15.82 18.39
CA VAL A 248 11.02 -14.87 17.28
C VAL A 248 11.41 -15.54 15.97
N TYR A 249 10.47 -15.60 15.04
CA TYR A 249 10.66 -16.11 13.69
C TYR A 249 10.78 -14.95 12.71
N THR A 250 11.80 -14.94 11.87
CA THR A 250 12.09 -13.80 10.99
C THR A 250 11.93 -14.19 9.53
N TYR A 251 11.23 -13.34 8.80
CA TYR A 251 11.07 -13.43 7.36
C TYR A 251 11.50 -12.11 6.70
N GLY A 252 12.04 -12.19 5.51
CA GLY A 252 12.28 -11.03 4.66
C GLY A 252 10.98 -10.54 4.04
N PHE A 253 10.82 -10.75 2.74
CA PHE A 253 9.60 -10.42 2.01
C PHE A 253 8.62 -11.58 2.00
N LEU A 254 7.34 -11.32 2.32
CA LEU A 254 6.23 -12.27 2.21
C LEU A 254 5.18 -11.72 1.23
N PRO A 255 4.98 -12.36 0.06
CA PRO A 255 3.99 -11.90 -0.92
C PRO A 255 2.54 -12.05 -0.42
N ASN A 256 2.29 -13.00 0.47
CA ASN A 256 0.99 -13.30 1.09
C ASN A 256 0.87 -12.80 2.54
N LEU A 257 1.47 -11.66 2.87
CA LEU A 257 1.46 -11.10 4.24
C LEU A 257 0.05 -10.96 4.83
N GLN A 258 -0.99 -10.71 4.00
CA GLN A 258 -2.38 -10.61 4.46
C GLN A 258 -2.87 -11.88 5.15
N ASP A 259 -2.41 -13.05 4.73
CA ASP A 259 -2.78 -14.32 5.35
C ASP A 259 -2.15 -14.45 6.74
N TYR A 260 -0.92 -13.98 6.92
CA TYR A 260 -0.27 -13.87 8.23
C TYR A 260 -1.00 -12.86 9.13
N VAL A 261 -1.49 -11.76 8.58
CA VAL A 261 -2.31 -10.78 9.31
C VAL A 261 -3.60 -11.42 9.83
N LEU A 262 -4.29 -12.21 9.01
CA LEU A 262 -5.50 -12.93 9.43
C LEU A 262 -5.20 -14.00 10.48
N ALA A 263 -4.11 -14.75 10.31
CA ALA A 263 -3.71 -15.84 11.22
C ALA A 263 -3.20 -15.34 12.57
N ALA A 264 -2.63 -14.15 12.65
CA ALA A 264 -2.07 -13.56 13.86
C ALA A 264 -3.16 -13.20 14.90
N ASP A 265 -2.72 -13.08 16.15
CA ASP A 265 -3.56 -12.61 17.27
C ASP A 265 -3.36 -11.10 17.54
N LEU A 266 -2.23 -10.55 17.09
CA LEU A 266 -1.90 -9.14 17.17
C LEU A 266 -1.00 -8.75 16.01
N VAL A 267 -1.23 -7.59 15.41
CA VAL A 267 -0.34 -6.98 14.40
C VAL A 267 0.31 -5.73 14.98
N ILE A 268 1.61 -5.56 14.77
CA ILE A 268 2.36 -4.33 15.09
C ILE A 268 2.95 -3.80 13.78
N THR A 269 2.66 -2.55 13.42
CA THR A 269 3.07 -1.98 12.12
C THR A 269 3.39 -0.49 12.20
N THR A 270 4.12 0.00 11.19
CA THR A 270 4.47 1.44 11.03
C THR A 270 3.30 2.31 10.55
N ALA A 271 2.07 1.89 10.74
CA ALA A 271 0.86 2.59 10.29
C ALA A 271 0.72 2.72 8.76
N GLY A 272 1.36 1.83 7.98
CA GLY A 272 1.13 1.72 6.55
C GLY A 272 -0.33 1.31 6.27
N LYS A 273 -1.03 2.09 5.44
CA LYS A 273 -2.47 1.96 5.21
C LYS A 273 -2.91 0.56 4.75
N GLY A 274 -2.10 -0.11 3.92
CA GLY A 274 -2.40 -1.46 3.44
C GLY A 274 -2.51 -2.48 4.58
N THR A 275 -1.47 -2.59 5.41
CA THR A 275 -1.45 -3.55 6.54
C THR A 275 -2.49 -3.21 7.61
N VAL A 276 -2.70 -1.91 7.89
CA VAL A 276 -3.75 -1.48 8.83
C VAL A 276 -5.13 -1.90 8.34
N ASN A 277 -5.44 -1.65 7.07
CA ASN A 277 -6.72 -2.03 6.47
C ASN A 277 -6.92 -3.55 6.45
N GLU A 278 -5.85 -4.32 6.15
CA GLU A 278 -5.90 -5.79 6.21
C GLU A 278 -6.16 -6.29 7.64
N ALA A 279 -5.53 -5.70 8.66
CA ALA A 279 -5.77 -6.06 10.06
C ALA A 279 -7.20 -5.74 10.49
N LEU A 280 -7.73 -4.57 10.13
CA LEU A 280 -9.12 -4.19 10.41
C LEU A 280 -10.12 -5.10 9.68
N ALA A 281 -9.88 -5.40 8.41
CA ALA A 281 -10.73 -6.31 7.63
C ALA A 281 -10.67 -7.76 8.14
N ALA A 282 -9.51 -8.16 8.68
CA ALA A 282 -9.35 -9.45 9.34
C ALA A 282 -9.98 -9.49 10.75
N GLY A 283 -10.28 -8.36 11.37
CA GLY A 283 -10.63 -8.27 12.79
C GLY A 283 -9.46 -8.60 13.73
N THR A 284 -8.21 -8.46 13.26
CA THR A 284 -7.01 -8.67 14.06
C THR A 284 -6.65 -7.38 14.80
N PRO A 285 -6.50 -7.40 16.15
CA PRO A 285 -6.02 -6.24 16.88
C PRO A 285 -4.73 -5.69 16.29
N VAL A 286 -4.61 -4.36 16.22
CA VAL A 286 -3.44 -3.71 15.63
C VAL A 286 -2.89 -2.62 16.53
N ILE A 287 -1.56 -2.58 16.67
CA ILE A 287 -0.79 -1.48 17.25
C ILE A 287 -0.06 -0.80 16.10
N THR A 288 -0.21 0.51 16.00
CA THR A 288 0.43 1.29 14.93
C THR A 288 1.39 2.32 15.53
N ILE A 289 2.68 2.16 15.26
CA ILE A 289 3.70 3.13 15.68
C ILE A 289 4.25 3.81 14.42
N PRO A 290 3.81 5.04 14.12
CA PRO A 290 4.24 5.72 12.91
C PRO A 290 5.71 6.14 13.00
N PRO A 291 6.44 6.24 11.88
CA PRO A 291 7.70 6.97 11.85
C PRO A 291 7.46 8.44 12.20
N LYS A 292 8.41 9.03 12.90
CA LYS A 292 8.33 10.44 13.29
C LYS A 292 8.41 11.33 12.05
N ASP A 293 7.57 12.35 12.02
CA ASP A 293 7.45 13.33 10.93
C ASP A 293 6.93 12.78 9.59
N HIS A 294 6.41 11.54 9.59
CA HIS A 294 5.69 10.98 8.45
C HIS A 294 4.19 11.28 8.56
N VAL A 295 3.74 12.42 8.01
CA VAL A 295 2.38 12.95 8.20
C VAL A 295 1.28 11.93 7.89
N GLU A 296 1.37 11.17 6.78
CA GLU A 296 0.37 10.16 6.44
C GLU A 296 0.32 9.04 7.47
N ALA A 297 1.47 8.51 7.88
CA ALA A 297 1.54 7.44 8.89
C ALA A 297 1.09 7.94 10.28
N GLU A 298 1.48 9.15 10.66
CA GLU A 298 1.01 9.78 11.90
C GLU A 298 -0.52 9.94 11.91
N ARG A 299 -1.11 10.37 10.80
CA ARG A 299 -2.57 10.49 10.65
C ARG A 299 -3.26 9.13 10.72
N ASN A 300 -2.72 8.11 10.05
CA ASN A 300 -3.25 6.75 10.10
C ASN A 300 -3.18 6.18 11.52
N ALA A 301 -2.05 6.38 12.24
CA ALA A 301 -1.91 5.95 13.61
C ALA A 301 -2.87 6.69 14.56
N ALA A 302 -2.97 8.02 14.41
CA ALA A 302 -3.84 8.86 15.23
C ALA A 302 -5.32 8.48 15.10
N SER A 303 -5.77 8.04 13.91
CA SER A 303 -7.14 7.55 13.70
C SER A 303 -7.47 6.29 14.52
N LEU A 304 -6.44 5.57 14.98
CA LEU A 304 -6.54 4.39 15.86
C LEU A 304 -6.10 4.69 17.30
N GLY A 305 -5.83 5.95 17.63
CA GLY A 305 -5.43 6.39 18.97
C GLY A 305 -3.95 6.23 19.30
N TYR A 306 -3.08 6.06 18.29
CA TYR A 306 -1.64 5.87 18.47
C TYR A 306 -0.81 7.04 17.94
N ARG A 307 0.43 7.14 18.47
CA ARG A 307 1.43 8.11 18.06
C ARG A 307 2.85 7.53 18.21
N TYR A 308 3.87 8.22 17.71
CA TYR A 308 5.25 7.75 17.77
C TYR A 308 5.73 7.44 19.19
N GLU A 309 5.34 8.26 20.18
CA GLU A 309 5.77 8.13 21.59
C GLU A 309 5.28 6.83 22.24
N ASP A 310 4.22 6.21 21.71
CA ASP A 310 3.71 4.93 22.20
C ASP A 310 4.70 3.76 22.01
N ILE A 311 5.78 3.98 21.26
CA ILE A 311 6.89 3.03 21.16
C ILE A 311 7.49 2.72 22.55
N GLY A 312 7.51 3.69 23.46
CA GLY A 312 7.94 3.50 24.85
C GLY A 312 7.01 2.61 25.69
N ARG A 313 5.79 2.40 25.25
CA ARG A 313 4.75 1.63 25.94
C ARG A 313 4.43 0.30 25.27
N LEU A 314 5.27 -0.15 24.34
CA LEU A 314 4.99 -1.37 23.55
C LEU A 314 4.72 -2.61 24.41
N GLN A 315 5.39 -2.77 25.54
CA GLN A 315 5.15 -3.91 26.47
C GLN A 315 3.71 -3.88 26.99
N GLU A 316 3.28 -2.74 27.52
CA GLU A 316 1.92 -2.53 28.03
C GLU A 316 0.87 -2.75 26.93
N LEU A 317 1.07 -2.15 25.76
CA LEU A 317 0.18 -2.26 24.62
C LEU A 317 0.06 -3.69 24.08
N ILE A 318 1.16 -4.45 24.04
CA ILE A 318 1.14 -5.86 23.63
C ILE A 318 0.28 -6.68 24.60
N GLN A 319 0.49 -6.54 25.91
CA GLN A 319 -0.30 -7.25 26.93
C GLN A 319 -1.80 -6.89 26.84
N GLU A 320 -2.11 -5.60 26.73
CA GLU A 320 -3.47 -5.10 26.57
C GLU A 320 -4.14 -5.71 25.34
N LYS A 321 -3.52 -5.60 24.17
CA LYS A 321 -4.14 -6.05 22.91
C LYS A 321 -4.26 -7.56 22.80
N LEU A 322 -3.32 -8.32 23.34
CA LEU A 322 -3.43 -9.79 23.41
C LEU A 322 -4.57 -10.27 24.33
N SER A 323 -5.00 -9.45 25.30
CA SER A 323 -6.11 -9.77 26.20
C SER A 323 -7.49 -9.50 25.59
N ILE A 324 -7.60 -8.54 24.65
CA ILE A 324 -8.89 -8.15 24.04
C ILE A 324 -9.41 -9.25 23.08
N GLY A 325 -8.52 -9.99 22.42
CA GLY A 325 -8.90 -10.96 21.41
C GLY A 325 -9.32 -10.32 20.07
N ARG A 326 -10.05 -11.07 19.25
CA ARG A 326 -10.48 -10.62 17.91
C ARG A 326 -11.53 -9.53 17.97
N LEU A 327 -11.45 -8.61 17.01
CA LEU A 327 -12.40 -7.52 16.83
C LEU A 327 -13.39 -7.86 15.70
N PRO A 328 -14.57 -7.21 15.65
CA PRO A 328 -15.43 -7.31 14.47
C PRO A 328 -14.69 -6.84 13.20
N PRO A 329 -14.75 -7.62 12.08
CA PRO A 329 -14.13 -7.23 10.84
C PRO A 329 -14.74 -5.94 10.25
N THR A 330 -13.91 -5.07 9.72
CA THR A 330 -14.36 -3.88 8.99
C THR A 330 -14.60 -4.24 7.52
N PRO A 331 -15.75 -3.86 6.91
CA PRO A 331 -16.00 -4.13 5.50
C PRO A 331 -14.93 -3.51 4.59
N ALA A 332 -14.50 -4.29 3.59
CA ALA A 332 -13.60 -3.81 2.53
C ALA A 332 -14.38 -3.19 1.37
N GLY A 333 -13.74 -2.24 0.67
CA GLY A 333 -14.32 -1.57 -0.50
C GLY A 333 -14.03 -2.23 -1.84
N ASN A 334 -13.50 -3.46 -1.85
CA ASN A 334 -13.07 -4.16 -3.05
C ASN A 334 -14.20 -4.32 -4.08
N GLU A 335 -15.38 -4.80 -3.63
CA GLU A 335 -16.53 -5.02 -4.49
C GLU A 335 -17.01 -3.75 -5.18
N GLU A 336 -17.08 -2.65 -4.41
CA GLU A 336 -17.48 -1.36 -4.91
C GLU A 336 -16.45 -0.80 -5.92
N ALA A 337 -15.17 -0.92 -5.60
CA ALA A 337 -14.08 -0.48 -6.47
C ALA A 337 -14.07 -1.28 -7.79
N VAL A 338 -14.21 -2.60 -7.74
CA VAL A 338 -14.26 -3.46 -8.92
C VAL A 338 -15.47 -3.11 -9.79
N ARG A 339 -16.65 -2.90 -9.20
CA ARG A 339 -17.87 -2.49 -9.92
C ARG A 339 -17.64 -1.18 -10.68
N HIS A 340 -17.11 -0.15 -10.02
CA HIS A 340 -16.83 1.12 -10.68
C HIS A 340 -15.78 1.02 -11.80
N LEU A 341 -14.78 0.16 -11.65
CA LEU A 341 -13.81 -0.10 -12.71
C LEU A 341 -14.42 -0.86 -13.88
N LEU A 342 -15.32 -1.82 -13.65
CA LEU A 342 -16.05 -2.50 -14.73
C LEU A 342 -16.95 -1.53 -15.48
N ASP A 343 -17.73 -0.70 -14.79
CA ASP A 343 -18.58 0.34 -15.40
C ASP A 343 -17.72 1.30 -16.26
N PHE A 344 -16.54 1.69 -15.80
CA PHE A 344 -15.58 2.50 -16.55
C PHE A 344 -15.11 1.77 -17.81
N LEU A 345 -14.69 0.51 -17.70
CA LEU A 345 -14.23 -0.28 -18.84
C LEU A 345 -15.34 -0.48 -19.88
N ASP A 346 -16.56 -0.76 -19.45
CA ASP A 346 -17.71 -0.94 -20.36
C ASP A 346 -18.10 0.36 -21.06
N SER A 347 -18.06 1.49 -20.34
CA SER A 347 -18.43 2.80 -20.92
C SER A 347 -17.37 3.41 -21.83
N LYS A 348 -16.07 3.20 -21.55
CA LYS A 348 -14.97 3.88 -22.23
C LYS A 348 -14.18 3.01 -23.18
N VAL A 349 -14.05 1.71 -22.87
CA VAL A 349 -13.28 0.77 -23.68
C VAL A 349 -14.21 -0.03 -24.61
N GLY A 350 -15.49 -0.12 -24.25
CA GLY A 350 -16.61 -0.53 -25.09
C GLY A 350 -16.48 -1.91 -25.73
N THR A 351 -17.51 -2.30 -26.41
CA THR A 351 -17.58 -3.41 -27.40
C THR A 351 -17.01 -3.00 -28.78
N ARG A 352 -15.85 -2.31 -28.79
CA ARG A 352 -15.16 -2.02 -30.08
C ARG A 352 -14.28 -3.14 -30.52
#